data_408324833d281fc1f09c0b8c9a98fad0
#
_entry.id   408324833d281fc1f09c0b8c9a98fad0
#
_cell.length_a   1.000
_cell.length_b   1.000
_cell.length_c   1.000
_cell.angle_alpha   90.00
_cell.angle_beta   90.00
_cell.angle_gamma   90.00
#
_symmetry.space_group_name_H-M   'P 1'
#
loop_
_entity.id
_entity.type
_entity.pdbx_description
1 polymer ?
#
loop_
_entity_poly.entity_id
_entity_poly.type
_entity_poly.pdbx_seq_one_letter_code
_entity_poly.pdbx_strand_id
1 'polypeptide(L)' 'MDYKERIETDPNILCGKPIIKGTRISVELILKKLSEGINIDELLEIYPNLTKDDVLAVLS' A
#
# COMPACT_ATOMS: atom_id res chain seq x y z
N MET A 1 -9.04 10.64 9.98
CA MET A 1 -8.13 9.48 9.92
C MET A 1 -6.72 9.97 9.65
N ASP A 2 -5.74 9.47 10.39
CA ASP A 2 -4.34 9.79 10.11
C ASP A 2 -3.77 8.74 9.17
N TYR A 3 -3.67 9.07 7.92
CA TYR A 3 -3.18 8.16 6.89
C TYR A 3 -1.70 7.80 7.08
N LYS A 4 -0.94 8.66 7.77
CA LYS A 4 0.49 8.40 8.02
C LYS A 4 0.72 7.19 8.91
N GLU A 5 -0.25 6.86 9.75
CA GLU A 5 -0.14 5.68 10.63
C GLU A 5 -0.27 4.36 9.88
N ARG A 6 -0.73 4.39 8.64
CA ARG A 6 -0.91 3.18 7.82
C ARG A 6 0.33 2.84 7.00
N ILE A 7 1.31 3.72 6.97
CA ILE A 7 2.54 3.54 6.19
C ILE A 7 3.72 3.54 7.15
N GLU A 8 4.58 2.53 7.02
CA GLU A 8 5.78 2.43 7.85
C GLU A 8 6.99 2.04 7.01
N THR A 9 8.18 2.18 7.60
CA THR A 9 9.40 1.65 7.02
C THR A 9 10.01 0.69 8.03
N ASP A 10 10.52 -0.44 7.53
CA ASP A 10 11.21 -1.44 8.35
C ASP A 10 12.46 -1.87 7.59
N PRO A 11 13.67 -1.64 8.16
CA PRO A 11 14.91 -2.00 7.47
C PRO A 11 14.99 -3.48 7.09
N ASN A 12 14.24 -4.34 7.77
CA ASN A 12 14.21 -5.78 7.51
C ASN A 12 13.18 -6.19 6.45
N ILE A 13 12.37 -5.24 5.95
CA ILE A 13 11.36 -5.51 4.94
C ILE A 13 11.64 -4.63 3.73
N LEU A 14 11.87 -5.25 2.59
CA LEU A 14 12.10 -4.57 1.31
C LEU A 14 13.17 -3.47 1.40
N CYS A 15 14.21 -3.72 2.17
CA CYS A 15 15.33 -2.78 2.33
C CYS A 15 14.91 -1.40 2.85
N GLY A 16 13.88 -1.34 3.68
CA GLY A 16 13.42 -0.09 4.28
C GLY A 16 12.52 0.77 3.40
N LYS A 17 12.01 0.23 2.29
CA LYS A 17 11.05 0.97 1.47
C LYS A 17 9.74 1.18 2.23
N PRO A 18 9.01 2.28 1.99
CA PRO A 18 7.70 2.50 2.61
C PRO A 18 6.74 1.36 2.25
N ILE A 19 6.10 0.82 3.27
CA ILE A 19 5.15 -0.30 3.12
C ILE A 19 3.86 0.03 3.86
N ILE A 20 2.81 -0.70 3.54
CA ILE A 20 1.57 -0.66 4.30
C ILE A 20 1.81 -1.43 5.61
N LYS A 21 1.51 -0.78 6.73
CA LYS A 21 1.74 -1.32 8.07
C LYS A 21 1.12 -2.70 8.21
N GLY A 22 1.91 -3.63 8.75
CA GLY A 22 1.47 -5.01 8.95
C GLY A 22 1.51 -5.89 7.70
N THR A 23 2.03 -5.37 6.58
CA THR A 23 2.16 -6.12 5.34
C THR A 23 3.57 -6.01 4.78
N ARG A 24 3.83 -6.72 3.67
CA ARG A 24 5.05 -6.54 2.87
C ARG A 24 4.74 -5.85 1.55
N ILE A 25 3.61 -5.18 1.47
CA ILE A 25 3.15 -4.50 0.26
C ILE A 25 3.69 -3.08 0.26
N SER A 26 4.54 -2.74 -0.71
CA SER A 26 5.14 -1.42 -0.77
C SER A 26 4.18 -0.38 -1.35
N VAL A 27 4.37 0.86 -0.92
CA VAL A 27 3.67 2.02 -1.50
C VAL A 27 3.96 2.09 -3.01
N GLU A 28 5.21 1.83 -3.38
CA GLU A 28 5.65 1.83 -4.78
C GLU A 28 4.87 0.82 -5.63
N LEU A 29 4.64 -0.38 -5.10
CA LEU A 29 3.87 -1.40 -5.81
C LEU A 29 2.43 -0.96 -6.04
N ILE A 30 1.80 -0.38 -5.02
CA ILE A 30 0.42 0.11 -5.14
C ILE A 30 0.33 1.19 -6.22
N LEU A 31 1.23 2.16 -6.19
CA LEU A 31 1.26 3.22 -7.20
C LEU A 31 1.47 2.68 -8.61
N LYS A 32 2.35 1.68 -8.73
CA LYS A 32 2.61 1.04 -10.01
C LYS A 32 1.35 0.37 -10.57
N LYS A 33 0.64 -0.38 -9.72
CA LYS A 33 -0.59 -1.08 -10.13
C LYS A 33 -1.67 -0.09 -10.56
N LEU A 34 -1.85 0.98 -9.80
CA LEU A 34 -2.82 2.01 -10.17
C LEU A 34 -2.44 2.70 -11.48
N SER A 35 -1.14 2.92 -11.72
CA SER A 35 -0.67 3.53 -12.97
C SER A 35 -0.89 2.62 -14.18
N GLU A 36 -0.98 1.31 -13.96
CA GLU A 36 -1.27 0.33 -15.00
C GLU A 36 -2.77 0.21 -15.33
N GLY A 37 -3.60 0.99 -14.67
CA GLY A 37 -5.04 1.01 -14.91
C GLY A 37 -5.86 0.10 -14.01
N ILE A 38 -5.23 -0.56 -13.03
CA ILE A 38 -5.95 -1.37 -12.04
C ILE A 38 -6.68 -0.43 -11.09
N ASN A 39 -8.00 -0.59 -10.92
CA ASN A 39 -8.75 0.24 -9.99
C ASN A 39 -8.63 -0.29 -8.55
N ILE A 40 -9.11 0.49 -7.59
CA ILE A 40 -8.98 0.16 -6.16
C ILE A 40 -9.64 -1.18 -5.85
N ASP A 41 -10.85 -1.41 -6.35
CA ASP A 41 -11.58 -2.66 -6.07
C ASP A 41 -10.84 -3.88 -6.58
N GLU A 42 -10.26 -3.80 -7.77
CA GLU A 42 -9.43 -4.87 -8.33
C GLU A 42 -8.18 -5.10 -7.49
N LEU A 43 -7.56 -4.01 -7.03
CA LEU A 43 -6.37 -4.09 -6.21
C LEU A 43 -6.65 -4.81 -4.88
N LEU A 44 -7.80 -4.55 -4.26
CA LEU A 44 -8.20 -5.21 -3.02
C LEU A 44 -8.49 -6.70 -3.23
N GLU A 45 -8.92 -7.10 -4.42
CA GLU A 45 -9.09 -8.51 -4.76
C GLU A 45 -7.74 -9.22 -4.92
N ILE A 46 -6.77 -8.54 -5.53
CA ILE A 46 -5.41 -9.10 -5.73
C ILE A 46 -4.68 -9.24 -4.40
N TYR A 47 -4.85 -8.27 -3.51
CA TYR A 47 -4.16 -8.21 -2.22
C TYR A 47 -5.18 -8.18 -1.08
N PRO A 48 -5.67 -9.34 -0.62
CA PRO A 48 -6.72 -9.39 0.41
C PRO A 48 -6.35 -8.73 1.74
N ASN A 49 -5.06 -8.55 2.00
CA ASN A 49 -4.59 -7.89 3.22
C ASN A 49 -4.66 -6.37 3.13
N LEU A 50 -4.92 -5.82 1.95
CA LEU A 50 -5.11 -4.37 1.79
C LEU A 50 -6.55 -3.99 2.11
N THR A 51 -6.71 -2.76 2.63
CA THR A 51 -8.02 -2.14 2.79
C THR A 51 -8.08 -0.89 1.90
N LYS A 52 -9.29 -0.42 1.66
CA LYS A 52 -9.48 0.81 0.90
C LYS A 52 -8.75 1.99 1.56
N ASP A 53 -8.78 2.04 2.89
CA ASP A 53 -8.11 3.10 3.65
C ASP A 53 -6.59 3.07 3.44
N ASP A 54 -6.01 1.88 3.30
CA ASP A 54 -4.58 1.75 3.00
C ASP A 54 -4.25 2.39 1.65
N VAL A 55 -5.07 2.14 0.64
CA VAL A 55 -4.85 2.72 -0.69
C VAL A 55 -5.03 4.23 -0.66
N LEU A 56 -6.03 4.72 0.07
CA LEU A 56 -6.24 6.16 0.24
C LEU A 56 -5.06 6.82 0.95
N ALA A 57 -4.44 6.13 1.91
CA ALA A 57 -3.26 6.62 2.59
C ALA A 57 -2.09 6.80 1.61
N VAL A 58 -1.93 5.89 0.67
CA VAL A 58 -0.89 5.98 -0.37
C VAL A 58 -1.12 7.20 -1.27
N LEU A 59 -2.37 7.50 -1.56
CA LEU A 59 -2.74 8.60 -2.47
C LEU A 59 -2.79 9.98 -1.79
N SER A 60 -2.72 10.02 -0.47
CA SER A 60 -2.81 11.30 0.25
C SER A 60 -1.49 12.05 0.31
#